data_a6f0ef236984ffd09a3033d877866de5
#
_entry.id   a6f0ef236984ffd09a3033d877866de5
#
_cell.length_a   1.000
_cell.length_b   1.000
_cell.length_c   1.000
_cell.angle_alpha   90.00
_cell.angle_beta   90.00
_cell.angle_gamma   90.00
#
_symmetry.space_group_name_H-M   'P 1'
#
loop_
_entity.id
_entity.type
_entity.pdbx_description
1 polymer ?
#
loop_
_entity_poly.entity_id
_entity_poly.type
_entity_poly.pdbx_seq_one_letter_code
_entity_poly.pdbx_strand_id
1 'polypeptide(L)'
;MTLDRWIDFFEVTDGRDKMAKAFQNACRAMAWHLRNTAPGRSVALLAVASKLSEFRSVIKFFKWLKNIRDIRDLTWADDKVGDTVEMFANLGDVFYRGFDNLNWLAQTKVVPYSADRADDLSDFFQFWGYLAQFILVRQLLPRRPPAPFP
;
A
#
# COMPACT_ATOMS: atom_id res chain seq x y z
N MET A 1 -19.38 -8.29 15.69
CA MET A 1 -18.83 -8.27 14.34
C MET A 1 -17.43 -8.83 14.45
N THR A 2 -17.08 -9.90 13.72
CA THR A 2 -15.77 -10.55 13.82
C THR A 2 -14.72 -9.77 13.02
N LEU A 3 -13.45 -9.89 13.37
CA LEU A 3 -12.32 -9.25 12.67
C LEU A 3 -12.36 -9.57 11.17
N ASP A 4 -12.68 -10.82 10.81
CA ASP A 4 -12.72 -11.28 9.42
C ASP A 4 -13.76 -10.51 8.59
N ARG A 5 -14.97 -10.23 9.13
CA ARG A 5 -15.98 -9.41 8.42
C ARG A 5 -15.50 -7.97 8.15
N TRP A 6 -14.72 -7.39 9.05
CA TRP A 6 -14.11 -6.09 8.82
C TRP A 6 -13.06 -6.15 7.70
N ILE A 7 -12.24 -7.20 7.69
CA ILE A 7 -11.22 -7.40 6.65
C ILE A 7 -11.89 -7.56 5.29
N ASP A 8 -12.91 -8.41 5.18
CA ASP A 8 -13.66 -8.62 3.93
C ASP A 8 -14.30 -7.30 3.44
N PHE A 9 -14.86 -6.50 4.35
CA PHE A 9 -15.38 -5.17 4.01
C PHE A 9 -14.31 -4.25 3.43
N PHE A 10 -13.09 -4.26 3.99
CA PHE A 10 -11.99 -3.44 3.48
C PHE A 10 -11.37 -3.99 2.19
N GLU A 11 -11.41 -5.30 1.94
CA GLU A 11 -10.95 -5.89 0.67
C GLU A 11 -11.80 -5.44 -0.53
N VAL A 12 -13.11 -5.33 -0.38
CA VAL A 12 -14.03 -4.79 -1.41
C VAL A 12 -13.64 -3.36 -1.81
N THR A 13 -13.01 -2.61 -0.92
CA THR A 13 -12.57 -1.23 -1.21
C THR A 13 -11.34 -1.15 -2.10
N ASP A 14 -10.62 -2.26 -2.34
CA ASP A 14 -9.38 -2.25 -3.13
C ASP A 14 -9.63 -1.87 -4.61
N GLY A 15 -10.70 -2.35 -5.20
CA GLY A 15 -11.12 -1.93 -6.53
C GLY A 15 -11.43 -0.44 -6.61
N ARG A 16 -12.09 0.11 -5.59
CA ARG A 16 -12.39 1.54 -5.49
C ARG A 16 -11.12 2.39 -5.34
N ASP A 17 -10.14 1.93 -4.55
CA ASP A 17 -8.83 2.60 -4.45
C ASP A 17 -8.09 2.62 -5.78
N LYS A 18 -8.07 1.50 -6.52
CA LYS A 18 -7.42 1.42 -7.84
C LYS A 18 -8.09 2.33 -8.86
N MET A 19 -9.43 2.39 -8.87
CA MET A 19 -10.18 3.32 -9.72
C MET A 19 -9.88 4.78 -9.34
N ALA A 20 -9.92 5.14 -8.05
CA ALA A 20 -9.58 6.48 -7.58
C ALA A 20 -8.13 6.87 -7.97
N LYS A 21 -7.17 5.93 -7.89
CA LYS A 21 -5.78 6.14 -8.35
C LYS A 21 -5.71 6.41 -9.85
N ALA A 22 -6.46 5.67 -10.66
CA ALA A 22 -6.51 5.89 -12.09
C ALA A 22 -7.04 7.29 -12.43
N PHE A 23 -8.17 7.71 -11.83
CA PHE A 23 -8.71 9.06 -11.98
C PHE A 23 -7.76 10.15 -11.50
N GLN A 24 -7.11 9.95 -10.35
CA GLN A 24 -6.10 10.88 -9.82
C GLN A 24 -4.98 11.11 -10.83
N ASN A 25 -4.44 10.04 -11.41
CA ASN A 25 -3.35 10.13 -12.38
C ASN A 25 -3.83 10.74 -13.71
N ALA A 26 -5.04 10.44 -14.16
CA ALA A 26 -5.64 11.08 -15.33
C ALA A 26 -5.78 12.60 -15.12
N CYS A 27 -6.30 13.03 -13.97
CA CYS A 27 -6.39 14.45 -13.63
C CYS A 27 -5.02 15.13 -13.64
N ARG A 28 -3.98 14.50 -13.09
CA ARG A 28 -2.60 15.03 -13.10
C ARG A 28 -2.05 15.14 -14.51
N ALA A 29 -2.24 14.13 -15.35
CA ALA A 29 -1.80 14.13 -16.74
C ALA A 29 -2.51 15.23 -17.55
N MET A 30 -3.84 15.37 -17.40
CA MET A 30 -4.60 16.43 -18.04
C MET A 30 -4.18 17.82 -17.54
N ALA A 31 -3.94 17.98 -16.25
CA ALA A 31 -3.46 19.24 -15.67
C ALA A 31 -2.10 19.63 -16.26
N TRP A 32 -1.19 18.67 -16.40
CA TRP A 32 0.11 18.89 -17.03
C TRP A 32 -0.03 19.36 -18.48
N HIS A 33 -0.91 18.72 -19.25
CA HIS A 33 -1.17 19.10 -20.66
C HIS A 33 -1.77 20.50 -20.76
N LEU A 34 -2.68 20.87 -19.87
CA LEU A 34 -3.40 22.15 -19.90
C LEU A 34 -2.64 23.32 -19.22
N ARG A 35 -1.48 23.07 -18.63
CA ARG A 35 -0.78 24.08 -17.82
C ARG A 35 -0.50 25.39 -18.55
N ASN A 36 -0.19 25.33 -19.85
CA ASN A 36 0.17 26.49 -20.66
C ASN A 36 -1.03 27.07 -21.45
N THR A 37 -2.05 26.24 -21.77
CA THR A 37 -3.18 26.63 -22.61
C THR A 37 -4.39 27.06 -21.79
N ALA A 38 -4.59 26.48 -20.60
CA ALA A 38 -5.73 26.78 -19.74
C ALA A 38 -5.32 26.64 -18.25
N PRO A 39 -4.52 27.57 -17.70
CA PRO A 39 -3.95 27.43 -16.35
C PRO A 39 -5.01 27.29 -15.26
N GLY A 40 -6.15 27.98 -15.34
CA GLY A 40 -7.23 27.85 -14.38
C GLY A 40 -7.83 26.44 -14.31
N ARG A 41 -7.99 25.77 -15.47
CA ARG A 41 -8.44 24.37 -15.54
C ARG A 41 -7.38 23.41 -15.01
N SER A 42 -6.11 23.68 -15.25
CA SER A 42 -4.99 22.90 -14.71
C SER A 42 -5.02 22.92 -13.17
N VAL A 43 -5.18 24.07 -12.55
CA VAL A 43 -5.29 24.20 -11.09
C VAL A 43 -6.51 23.45 -10.54
N ALA A 44 -7.67 23.54 -11.19
CA ALA A 44 -8.86 22.81 -10.77
C ALA A 44 -8.65 21.28 -10.83
N LEU A 45 -8.02 20.77 -11.89
CA LEU A 45 -7.71 19.33 -12.02
C LEU A 45 -6.71 18.84 -10.95
N LEU A 46 -5.71 19.66 -10.59
CA LEU A 46 -4.79 19.35 -9.50
C LEU A 46 -5.51 19.34 -8.15
N ALA A 47 -6.46 20.24 -7.92
CA ALA A 47 -7.28 20.22 -6.71
C ALA A 47 -8.13 18.95 -6.61
N VAL A 48 -8.74 18.51 -7.70
CA VAL A 48 -9.47 17.22 -7.76
C VAL A 48 -8.53 16.06 -7.48
N ALA A 49 -7.34 16.05 -8.09
CA ALA A 49 -6.35 14.99 -7.85
C ALA A 49 -5.89 14.93 -6.37
N SER A 50 -5.76 16.09 -5.71
CA SER A 50 -5.44 16.17 -4.28
C SER A 50 -6.57 15.58 -3.43
N LYS A 51 -7.82 15.93 -3.70
CA LYS A 51 -8.98 15.40 -2.95
C LYS A 51 -9.15 13.88 -3.14
N LEU A 52 -8.89 13.37 -4.35
CA LEU A 52 -8.85 11.92 -4.59
C LEU A 52 -7.72 11.24 -3.80
N SER A 53 -6.57 11.90 -3.62
CA SER A 53 -5.49 11.39 -2.78
C SER A 53 -5.89 11.27 -1.32
N GLU A 54 -6.50 12.33 -0.76
CA GLU A 54 -7.02 12.33 0.62
C GLU A 54 -8.08 11.24 0.82
N PHE A 55 -9.04 11.11 -0.11
CA PHE A 55 -10.06 10.06 -0.08
C PHE A 55 -9.45 8.65 -0.06
N ARG A 56 -8.40 8.43 -0.87
CA ARG A 56 -7.68 7.14 -0.89
C ARG A 56 -6.97 6.85 0.43
N SER A 57 -6.40 7.86 1.09
CA SER A 57 -5.78 7.67 2.41
C SER A 57 -6.80 7.19 3.45
N VAL A 58 -8.01 7.76 3.44
CA VAL A 58 -9.10 7.32 4.33
C VAL A 58 -9.52 5.87 4.04
N ILE A 59 -9.69 5.51 2.77
CA ILE A 59 -10.05 4.13 2.37
C ILE A 59 -9.01 3.11 2.83
N LYS A 60 -7.72 3.48 2.82
CA LYS A 60 -6.61 2.60 3.18
C LYS A 60 -6.39 2.48 4.68
N PHE A 61 -7.06 3.28 5.51
CA PHE A 61 -6.74 3.46 6.92
C PHE A 61 -6.62 2.16 7.71
N PHE A 62 -7.41 1.12 7.37
CA PHE A 62 -7.38 -0.16 8.09
C PHE A 62 -6.87 -1.34 7.25
N LYS A 63 -6.23 -1.10 6.10
CA LYS A 63 -5.74 -2.19 5.24
C LYS A 63 -4.69 -3.08 5.91
N TRP A 64 -3.96 -2.56 6.89
CA TRP A 64 -2.97 -3.33 7.66
C TRP A 64 -3.58 -4.47 8.49
N LEU A 65 -4.88 -4.42 8.80
CA LEU A 65 -5.57 -5.50 9.51
C LEU A 65 -5.53 -6.83 8.76
N LYS A 66 -5.52 -6.80 7.42
CA LYS A 66 -5.35 -8.00 6.61
C LYS A 66 -4.00 -8.67 6.88
N ASN A 67 -2.93 -7.90 6.90
CA ASN A 67 -1.59 -8.43 7.13
C ASN A 67 -1.46 -9.05 8.54
N ILE A 68 -2.17 -8.52 9.54
CA ILE A 68 -2.26 -9.16 10.87
C ILE A 68 -2.96 -10.52 10.79
N ARG A 69 -4.05 -10.63 10.01
CA ARG A 69 -4.72 -11.92 9.80
C ARG A 69 -3.77 -12.91 9.13
N ASP A 70 -3.11 -12.48 8.06
CA ASP A 70 -2.19 -13.31 7.30
C ASP A 70 -1.03 -13.82 8.19
N ILE A 71 -0.48 -12.97 9.09
CA ILE A 71 0.51 -13.38 10.10
C ILE A 71 -0.07 -14.40 11.08
N ARG A 72 -1.31 -14.19 11.56
CA ARG A 72 -1.99 -15.12 12.49
C ARG A 72 -2.21 -16.50 11.87
N ASP A 73 -2.54 -16.52 10.58
CA ASP A 73 -2.94 -17.72 9.87
C ASP A 73 -1.72 -18.47 9.28
N LEU A 74 -0.48 -17.97 9.47
CA LEU A 74 0.76 -18.67 9.10
C LEU A 74 0.86 -20.01 9.84
N THR A 75 1.03 -21.07 9.07
CA THR A 75 1.22 -22.44 9.58
C THR A 75 2.68 -22.81 9.49
N TRP A 76 3.38 -22.78 10.61
CA TRP A 76 4.84 -23.03 10.73
C TRP A 76 5.28 -24.49 10.45
N ALA A 77 4.44 -25.29 9.80
CA ALA A 77 4.61 -26.75 9.78
C ALA A 77 5.61 -27.26 8.74
N ASP A 78 5.61 -26.71 7.51
CA ASP A 78 6.27 -27.35 6.37
C ASP A 78 7.48 -26.57 5.82
N ASP A 79 7.47 -25.23 5.84
CA ASP A 79 8.56 -24.39 5.35
C ASP A 79 8.87 -23.23 6.32
N LYS A 80 9.66 -23.54 7.36
CA LYS A 80 10.04 -22.56 8.38
C LYS A 80 10.74 -21.32 7.82
N VAL A 81 11.49 -21.45 6.74
CA VAL A 81 12.23 -20.32 6.14
C VAL A 81 11.29 -19.45 5.33
N GLY A 82 10.43 -20.06 4.51
CA GLY A 82 9.41 -19.35 3.76
C GLY A 82 8.44 -18.61 4.67
N ASP A 83 7.90 -19.28 5.69
CA ASP A 83 6.99 -18.70 6.67
C ASP A 83 7.63 -17.53 7.44
N THR A 84 8.93 -17.65 7.80
CA THR A 84 9.65 -16.56 8.45
C THR A 84 9.79 -15.34 7.54
N VAL A 85 10.14 -15.53 6.28
CA VAL A 85 10.26 -14.42 5.30
C VAL A 85 8.89 -13.80 5.04
N GLU A 86 7.83 -14.60 4.94
CA GLU A 86 6.46 -14.13 4.79
C GLU A 86 5.98 -13.33 6.00
N MET A 87 6.31 -13.77 7.21
CA MET A 87 6.04 -13.02 8.42
C MET A 87 6.73 -11.65 8.40
N PHE A 88 8.02 -11.59 8.03
CA PHE A 88 8.73 -10.31 7.93
C PHE A 88 8.15 -9.41 6.85
N ALA A 89 7.73 -9.95 5.70
CA ALA A 89 7.07 -9.20 4.64
C ALA A 89 5.74 -8.59 5.14
N ASN A 90 4.91 -9.39 5.81
CA ASN A 90 3.63 -8.93 6.37
C ASN A 90 3.82 -7.92 7.50
N LEU A 91 4.83 -8.10 8.38
CA LEU A 91 5.19 -7.12 9.41
C LEU A 91 5.64 -5.79 8.80
N GLY A 92 6.49 -5.84 7.76
CA GLY A 92 6.91 -4.65 7.01
C GLY A 92 5.69 -3.88 6.48
N ASP A 93 4.73 -4.58 5.87
CA ASP A 93 3.50 -3.98 5.36
C ASP A 93 2.61 -3.40 6.48
N VAL A 94 2.51 -4.06 7.63
CA VAL A 94 1.76 -3.55 8.80
C VAL A 94 2.36 -2.23 9.28
N PHE A 95 3.67 -2.18 9.48
CA PHE A 95 4.34 -0.98 9.94
C PHE A 95 4.31 0.14 8.89
N TYR A 96 4.60 -0.17 7.62
CA TYR A 96 4.46 0.76 6.51
C TYR A 96 3.10 1.45 6.51
N ARG A 97 2.02 0.66 6.49
CA ARG A 97 0.65 1.20 6.46
C ARG A 97 0.27 1.91 7.76
N GLY A 98 0.77 1.44 8.90
CA GLY A 98 0.58 2.09 10.20
C GLY A 98 1.20 3.49 10.21
N PHE A 99 2.43 3.64 9.74
CA PHE A 99 3.11 4.94 9.67
C PHE A 99 2.55 5.84 8.57
N ASP A 100 2.13 5.30 7.42
CA ASP A 100 1.41 6.06 6.37
C ASP A 100 0.10 6.65 6.92
N ASN A 101 -0.65 5.88 7.72
CA ASN A 101 -1.84 6.38 8.41
C ASN A 101 -1.50 7.43 9.48
N LEU A 102 -0.40 7.24 10.22
CA LEU A 102 0.07 8.22 11.21
C LEU A 102 0.50 9.52 10.54
N ASN A 103 1.19 9.43 9.39
CA ASN A 103 1.56 10.58 8.57
C ASN A 103 0.31 11.39 8.17
N TRP A 104 -0.72 10.72 7.66
CA TRP A 104 -1.98 11.38 7.31
C TRP A 104 -2.66 12.05 8.51
N LEU A 105 -2.70 11.39 9.69
CA LEU A 105 -3.24 11.96 10.92
C LEU A 105 -2.42 13.16 11.42
N ALA A 106 -1.11 13.13 11.27
CA ALA A 106 -0.22 14.23 11.62
C ALA A 106 -0.41 15.43 10.67
N GLN A 107 -0.53 15.19 9.36
CA GLN A 107 -0.83 16.23 8.36
C GLN A 107 -2.18 16.90 8.61
N THR A 108 -3.18 16.15 9.05
CA THR A 108 -4.50 16.66 9.40
C THR A 108 -4.55 17.29 10.81
N LYS A 109 -3.41 17.32 11.54
CA LYS A 109 -3.27 17.86 12.90
C LYS A 109 -4.17 17.18 13.95
N VAL A 110 -4.62 15.96 13.69
CA VAL A 110 -5.38 15.15 14.65
C VAL A 110 -4.45 14.59 15.73
N VAL A 111 -3.20 14.28 15.37
CA VAL A 111 -2.19 13.75 16.29
C VAL A 111 -0.99 14.72 16.33
N PRO A 112 -0.45 15.06 17.52
CA PRO A 112 0.72 15.91 17.67
C PRO A 112 2.02 15.10 17.38
N TYR A 113 2.20 14.67 16.14
CA TYR A 113 3.38 13.93 15.67
C TYR A 113 3.96 14.62 14.43
N SER A 114 5.24 14.43 14.16
CA SER A 114 5.88 14.96 12.95
C SER A 114 5.48 14.13 11.75
N ALA A 115 4.84 14.77 10.74
CA ALA A 115 4.47 14.11 9.49
C ALA A 115 5.72 13.58 8.76
N ASP A 116 6.80 14.37 8.70
CA ASP A 116 8.05 13.98 8.03
C ASP A 116 8.65 12.72 8.65
N ARG A 117 8.68 12.62 10.00
CA ARG A 117 9.17 11.41 10.67
C ARG A 117 8.28 10.19 10.43
N ALA A 118 6.97 10.38 10.35
CA ALA A 118 6.06 9.29 10.03
C ALA A 118 6.27 8.80 8.59
N ASP A 119 6.53 9.72 7.66
CA ASP A 119 6.84 9.42 6.27
C ASP A 119 8.14 8.64 6.13
N ASP A 120 9.23 9.13 6.74
CA ASP A 120 10.54 8.44 6.76
C ASP A 120 10.44 7.02 7.32
N LEU A 121 9.68 6.81 8.41
CA LEU A 121 9.46 5.49 8.98
C LEU A 121 8.60 4.61 8.06
N SER A 122 7.59 5.18 7.43
CA SER A 122 6.76 4.50 6.43
C SER A 122 7.64 3.97 5.29
N ASP A 123 8.46 4.82 4.68
CA ASP A 123 9.35 4.47 3.58
C ASP A 123 10.39 3.41 4.00
N PHE A 124 10.95 3.53 5.21
CA PHE A 124 11.87 2.54 5.76
C PHE A 124 11.24 1.15 5.84
N PHE A 125 10.05 1.03 6.43
CA PHE A 125 9.37 -0.27 6.55
C PHE A 125 8.85 -0.77 5.21
N GLN A 126 8.47 0.11 4.29
CA GLN A 126 8.10 -0.25 2.93
C GLN A 126 9.26 -0.90 2.18
N PHE A 127 10.45 -0.32 2.27
CA PHE A 127 11.66 -0.87 1.65
C PHE A 127 11.95 -2.30 2.15
N TRP A 128 11.95 -2.50 3.47
CA TRP A 128 12.22 -3.82 4.05
C TRP A 128 11.12 -4.83 3.77
N GLY A 129 9.86 -4.41 3.75
CA GLY A 129 8.74 -5.25 3.35
C GLY A 129 8.87 -5.74 1.91
N TYR A 130 9.18 -4.83 0.97
CA TYR A 130 9.39 -5.21 -0.44
C TYR A 130 10.64 -6.09 -0.64
N LEU A 131 11.71 -5.85 0.10
CA LEU A 131 12.89 -6.70 0.05
C LEU A 131 12.56 -8.14 0.50
N ALA A 132 11.81 -8.29 1.57
CA ALA A 132 11.34 -9.59 2.05
C ALA A 132 10.41 -10.27 1.01
N GLN A 133 9.45 -9.54 0.43
CA GLN A 133 8.59 -10.06 -0.64
C GLN A 133 9.39 -10.49 -1.88
N PHE A 134 10.40 -9.73 -2.27
CA PHE A 134 11.29 -10.09 -3.39
C PHE A 134 12.04 -11.40 -3.14
N ILE A 135 12.56 -11.59 -1.92
CA ILE A 135 13.22 -12.83 -1.51
C ILE A 135 12.24 -14.00 -1.57
N LEU A 136 11.02 -13.82 -1.07
CA LEU A 136 9.97 -14.83 -1.07
C LEU A 136 9.59 -15.25 -2.50
N VAL A 137 9.35 -14.28 -3.38
CA VAL A 137 9.05 -14.56 -4.80
C VAL A 137 10.18 -15.37 -5.47
N ARG A 138 11.43 -15.02 -5.18
CA ARG A 138 12.58 -15.75 -5.72
C ARG A 138 12.67 -17.19 -5.21
N GLN A 139 12.24 -17.47 -3.98
CA GLN A 139 12.20 -18.81 -3.41
C GLN A 139 11.04 -19.63 -3.98
N LEU A 140 9.89 -19.01 -4.22
CA LEU A 140 8.68 -19.64 -4.77
C LEU A 140 8.75 -19.87 -6.29
N LEU A 141 9.64 -19.16 -7.01
CA LEU A 141 9.87 -19.44 -8.42
C LEU A 141 10.45 -20.85 -8.54
N PRO A 142 9.68 -21.84 -9.06
CA PRO A 142 10.19 -23.20 -9.22
C PRO A 142 11.45 -23.10 -10.09
N ARG A 143 12.53 -23.74 -9.64
CA ARG A 143 13.69 -24.03 -10.50
C ARG A 143 13.15 -24.93 -11.63
N ARG A 144 12.63 -24.30 -12.69
CA ARG A 144 12.25 -25.04 -13.88
C ARG A 144 13.47 -25.85 -14.28
N PRO A 145 13.41 -27.18 -14.32
CA PRO A 145 14.49 -27.94 -14.93
C PRO A 145 14.66 -27.39 -16.35
N PRO A 146 15.89 -27.22 -16.83
CA PRO A 146 16.12 -26.79 -18.20
C PRO A 146 15.31 -27.70 -19.13
N ALA A 147 14.48 -27.06 -20.00
CA ALA A 147 13.71 -27.82 -20.99
C ALA A 147 14.69 -28.71 -21.75
N PRO A 148 14.42 -30.01 -21.92
CA PRO A 148 15.27 -30.83 -22.77
C PRO A 148 15.26 -30.20 -24.16
N PHE A 149 16.44 -29.82 -24.62
CA PHE A 149 16.61 -29.32 -25.98
C PHE A 149 16.11 -30.36 -26.96
N PRO A 150 15.34 -30.01 -27.98
CA PRO A 150 14.87 -30.91 -29.01
C PRO A 150 16.05 -31.48 -29.81
#